data_2bf60a987e54365b2344c0ece8dbe53b
#
_entry.id   2bf60a987e54365b2344c0ece8dbe53b
#
_cell.length_a   1.000
_cell.length_b   1.000
_cell.length_c   1.000
_cell.angle_alpha   90.00
_cell.angle_beta   90.00
_cell.angle_gamma   90.00
#
_symmetry.space_group_name_H-M   'P 1'
#
loop_
_entity.id
_entity.type
_entity.pdbx_description
1 polymer ?
#
loop_
_entity_poly.entity_id
_entity_poly.type
_entity_poly.pdbx_seq_one_letter_code
_entity_poly.pdbx_strand_id
1 'polypeptide(L)'
;MFTTATDRQILKIALPLIFSNLSVPLVGFVDNAVLGHLNSPVYLASAGLGAIIMSYVLFSFGFIKSTTTGFISQIDHLDRLKSVRSIYQVFIITTLISIALLLSKDVLIITSLNIMGEAGVINSNASIYLDIRFWSIPAVFIRDIFIGYLIGIKKVSYAMRIIISINLLNIVLDYLFVFVFSMTIEGVAYASLIAESSIYVYVAYFLIKNNEFLNKTVFIESFEKLSHLKNKLIVNSNMFIRSIILMTCFASFMSLSANYGEVVLAANTILLNFFFIFSYGIDAFAHASEVLIGNSVGEKNSSKYDQVIKSSFKFVYSILTLFLVIFLFFSTNIINSITDHSEVITVVKENIIFLFLVVIFGSIASCIDGILIGALQHIQMRNIMILSGLSYALSILLIGQETYITIWYAFIIFFSTRSVLLFLSLRGVRKSIFGLKHYV
;
A
#
# COMPACT_ATOMS: atom_id res chain seq x y z
N MET A 1 -11.31 13.89 -24.60
CA MET A 1 -9.97 13.34 -24.35
C MET A 1 -10.01 11.88 -23.85
N PHE A 2 -11.04 11.42 -23.16
CA PHE A 2 -11.23 10.07 -22.59
C PHE A 2 -12.38 9.35 -23.32
N THR A 3 -12.10 8.81 -24.51
CA THR A 3 -13.17 8.40 -25.47
C THR A 3 -13.27 6.89 -25.70
N THR A 4 -12.24 6.11 -25.31
CA THR A 4 -12.26 4.66 -25.55
C THR A 4 -13.07 3.90 -24.51
N ALA A 5 -13.60 2.72 -24.88
CA ALA A 5 -14.27 1.83 -23.94
C ALA A 5 -13.36 1.44 -22.75
N THR A 6 -12.07 1.26 -23.01
CA THR A 6 -11.04 0.97 -22.00
C THR A 6 -10.86 2.15 -21.02
N ASP A 7 -10.83 3.39 -21.52
CA ASP A 7 -10.75 4.58 -20.66
C ASP A 7 -11.92 4.62 -19.67
N ARG A 8 -13.14 4.36 -20.13
CA ARG A 8 -14.33 4.33 -19.26
C ARG A 8 -14.25 3.21 -18.21
N GLN A 9 -13.71 2.05 -18.58
CA GLN A 9 -13.52 0.94 -17.63
C GLN A 9 -12.49 1.29 -16.55
N ILE A 10 -11.35 1.91 -16.91
CA ILE A 10 -10.34 2.38 -15.95
C ILE A 10 -10.97 3.37 -14.97
N LEU A 11 -11.66 4.41 -15.46
CA LEU A 11 -12.31 5.39 -14.60
C LEU A 11 -13.36 4.77 -13.66
N LYS A 12 -14.17 3.83 -14.17
CA LYS A 12 -15.18 3.14 -13.35
C LYS A 12 -14.59 2.35 -12.19
N ILE A 13 -13.34 1.85 -12.34
CA ILE A 13 -12.62 1.13 -11.30
C ILE A 13 -11.85 2.12 -10.43
N ALA A 14 -11.12 3.07 -11.02
CA ALA A 14 -10.22 3.96 -10.30
C ALA A 14 -10.96 4.97 -9.40
N LEU A 15 -12.05 5.58 -9.89
CA LEU A 15 -12.75 6.62 -9.11
C LEU A 15 -13.22 6.14 -7.73
N PRO A 16 -13.90 4.97 -7.57
CA PRO A 16 -14.23 4.46 -6.24
C PRO A 16 -12.99 4.20 -5.38
N LEU A 17 -11.88 3.73 -5.97
CA LEU A 17 -10.65 3.44 -5.24
C LEU A 17 -9.94 4.72 -4.76
N ILE A 18 -10.02 5.84 -5.51
CA ILE A 18 -9.51 7.13 -5.05
C ILE A 18 -10.19 7.53 -3.74
N PHE A 19 -11.52 7.49 -3.68
CA PHE A 19 -12.26 7.82 -2.45
C PHE A 19 -11.91 6.88 -1.29
N SER A 20 -11.77 5.59 -1.58
CA SER A 20 -11.35 4.59 -0.59
C SER A 20 -9.93 4.87 -0.07
N ASN A 21 -8.97 5.12 -0.97
CA ASN A 21 -7.58 5.36 -0.59
C ASN A 21 -7.42 6.67 0.20
N LEU A 22 -8.16 7.73 -0.17
CA LEU A 22 -8.14 8.99 0.56
C LEU A 22 -8.80 8.92 1.95
N SER A 23 -9.67 7.94 2.20
CA SER A 23 -10.25 7.75 3.54
C SER A 23 -9.24 7.19 4.56
N VAL A 24 -8.16 6.54 4.12
CA VAL A 24 -7.14 5.96 5.02
C VAL A 24 -6.35 7.03 5.79
N PRO A 25 -5.78 8.06 5.14
CA PRO A 25 -5.10 9.14 5.86
C PRO A 25 -6.00 9.90 6.83
N LEU A 26 -7.30 9.99 6.53
CA LEU A 26 -8.26 10.67 7.41
C LEU A 26 -8.41 9.97 8.77
N VAL A 27 -8.34 8.64 8.81
CA VAL A 27 -8.34 7.89 10.08
C VAL A 27 -7.13 8.31 10.92
N GLY A 28 -5.92 8.23 10.37
CA GLY A 28 -4.73 8.63 11.12
C GLY A 28 -4.72 10.10 11.56
N PHE A 29 -5.34 10.98 10.78
CA PHE A 29 -5.53 12.37 11.19
C PHE A 29 -6.48 12.50 12.38
N VAL A 30 -7.59 11.75 12.39
CA VAL A 30 -8.55 11.76 13.50
C VAL A 30 -7.93 11.13 14.75
N ASP A 31 -7.24 9.99 14.62
CA ASP A 31 -6.52 9.35 15.74
C ASP A 31 -5.59 10.35 16.42
N ASN A 32 -4.77 11.07 15.63
CA ASN A 32 -3.87 12.09 16.14
C ASN A 32 -4.61 13.28 16.77
N ALA A 33 -5.71 13.73 16.16
CA ALA A 33 -6.50 14.83 16.70
C ALA A 33 -7.14 14.45 18.04
N VAL A 34 -7.70 13.25 18.15
CA VAL A 34 -8.31 12.73 19.38
C VAL A 34 -7.28 12.61 20.50
N LEU A 35 -6.11 12.05 20.21
CA LEU A 35 -5.02 11.91 21.19
C LEU A 35 -4.37 13.26 21.55
N GLY A 36 -4.35 14.20 20.62
CA GLY A 36 -3.83 15.54 20.84
C GLY A 36 -4.66 16.39 21.82
N HIS A 37 -5.92 16.01 22.06
CA HIS A 37 -6.80 16.64 23.06
C HIS A 37 -6.71 16.01 24.45
N LEU A 38 -5.92 14.95 24.62
CA LEU A 38 -5.67 14.36 25.94
C LEU A 38 -4.71 15.22 26.77
N ASN A 39 -4.80 15.08 28.11
CA ASN A 39 -4.08 15.91 29.08
C ASN A 39 -2.53 15.79 29.02
N SER A 40 -1.97 14.88 28.24
CA SER A 40 -0.53 14.68 28.14
C SER A 40 -0.10 14.42 26.70
N PRO A 41 0.92 15.14 26.18
CA PRO A 41 1.48 14.91 24.84
C PRO A 41 2.15 13.55 24.71
N VAL A 42 2.43 12.87 25.83
CA VAL A 42 3.03 11.53 25.85
C VAL A 42 2.13 10.52 25.13
N TYR A 43 0.81 10.63 25.27
CA TYR A 43 -0.12 9.71 24.60
C TYR A 43 -0.06 9.83 23.08
N LEU A 44 0.00 11.06 22.56
CA LEU A 44 0.13 11.32 21.13
C LEU A 44 1.48 10.78 20.58
N ALA A 45 2.57 11.04 21.29
CA ALA A 45 3.90 10.55 20.91
C ALA A 45 3.97 9.01 20.92
N SER A 46 3.42 8.39 21.98
CA SER A 46 3.41 6.93 22.11
C SER A 46 2.55 6.23 21.04
N ALA A 47 1.36 6.76 20.76
CA ALA A 47 0.50 6.21 19.72
C ALA A 47 1.09 6.43 18.33
N GLY A 48 1.71 7.60 18.09
CA GLY A 48 2.44 7.88 16.86
C GLY A 48 3.56 6.87 16.60
N LEU A 49 4.37 6.58 17.62
CA LEU A 49 5.42 5.55 17.57
C LEU A 49 4.83 4.17 17.27
N GLY A 50 3.77 3.77 17.99
CA GLY A 50 3.08 2.51 17.77
C GLY A 50 2.45 2.40 16.38
N ALA A 51 1.84 3.48 15.89
CA ALA A 51 1.25 3.54 14.56
C ALA A 51 2.30 3.40 13.44
N ILE A 52 3.49 3.99 13.59
CA ILE A 52 4.60 3.83 12.64
C ILE A 52 5.02 2.36 12.57
N ILE A 53 5.26 1.71 13.73
CA ILE A 53 5.65 0.29 13.78
C ILE A 53 4.56 -0.59 13.16
N MET A 54 3.30 -0.38 13.52
CA MET A 54 2.18 -1.15 12.99
C MET A 54 2.01 -0.95 11.49
N SER A 55 2.17 0.27 11.00
CA SER A 55 2.14 0.57 9.56
C SER A 55 3.24 -0.18 8.82
N TYR A 56 4.44 -0.28 9.38
CA TYR A 56 5.55 -1.03 8.81
C TYR A 56 5.19 -2.51 8.62
N VAL A 57 4.60 -3.11 9.66
CA VAL A 57 4.12 -4.50 9.61
C VAL A 57 3.05 -4.65 8.53
N LEU A 58 2.00 -3.83 8.57
CA LEU A 58 0.86 -3.96 7.65
C LEU A 58 1.24 -3.68 6.18
N PHE A 59 2.06 -2.66 5.91
CA PHE A 59 2.55 -2.38 4.55
C PHE A 59 3.41 -3.50 3.99
N SER A 60 4.19 -4.18 4.84
CA SER A 60 4.99 -5.33 4.40
C SER A 60 4.12 -6.45 3.83
N PHE A 61 2.87 -6.56 4.25
CA PHE A 61 1.90 -7.55 3.78
C PHE A 61 0.79 -6.98 2.88
N GLY A 62 0.79 -5.69 2.59
CA GLY A 62 -0.21 -5.03 1.72
C GLY A 62 -0.35 -5.64 0.32
N PHE A 63 0.65 -6.41 -0.13
CA PHE A 63 0.61 -7.17 -1.37
C PHE A 63 -0.48 -8.26 -1.39
N ILE A 64 -1.00 -8.71 -0.23
CA ILE A 64 -2.05 -9.74 -0.14
C ILE A 64 -3.28 -9.30 -0.96
N LYS A 65 -3.70 -8.04 -0.82
CA LYS A 65 -4.79 -7.45 -1.61
C LYS A 65 -4.49 -7.53 -3.10
N SER A 66 -3.33 -7.03 -3.53
CA SER A 66 -2.95 -6.96 -4.94
C SER A 66 -2.74 -8.34 -5.57
N THR A 67 -2.03 -9.27 -4.90
CA THR A 67 -1.86 -10.62 -5.44
C THR A 67 -3.21 -11.35 -5.56
N THR A 68 -4.12 -11.17 -4.60
CA THR A 68 -5.47 -11.72 -4.68
C THR A 68 -6.23 -11.14 -5.87
N THR A 69 -6.18 -9.82 -6.07
CA THR A 69 -6.78 -9.17 -7.25
C THR A 69 -6.21 -9.75 -8.55
N GLY A 70 -4.88 -9.87 -8.65
CA GLY A 70 -4.20 -10.42 -9.81
C GLY A 70 -4.62 -11.86 -10.11
N PHE A 71 -4.68 -12.74 -9.09
CA PHE A 71 -5.14 -14.12 -9.27
C PHE A 71 -6.60 -14.20 -9.74
N ILE A 72 -7.48 -13.44 -9.11
CA ILE A 72 -8.92 -13.48 -9.41
C ILE A 72 -9.22 -12.85 -10.77
N SER A 73 -8.54 -11.78 -11.13
CA SER A 73 -8.78 -11.08 -12.41
C SER A 73 -8.40 -11.93 -13.65
N GLN A 74 -7.51 -12.91 -13.50
CA GLN A 74 -7.13 -13.84 -14.57
C GLN A 74 -8.07 -15.04 -14.73
N ILE A 75 -8.94 -15.28 -13.75
CA ILE A 75 -9.91 -16.38 -13.81
C ILE A 75 -11.13 -15.93 -14.62
N ASP A 76 -11.63 -16.82 -15.49
CA ASP A 76 -12.90 -16.58 -16.15
C ASP A 76 -14.01 -16.40 -15.11
N HIS A 77 -14.78 -15.33 -15.22
CA HIS A 77 -15.87 -15.03 -14.30
C HIS A 77 -16.99 -16.08 -14.28
N LEU A 78 -17.03 -16.96 -15.29
CA LEU A 78 -17.93 -18.10 -15.35
C LEU A 78 -17.44 -19.27 -14.49
N ASP A 79 -16.13 -19.35 -14.19
CA ASP A 79 -15.55 -20.40 -13.36
C ASP A 79 -15.41 -19.97 -11.90
N ARG A 80 -16.56 -19.85 -11.24
CA ARG A 80 -16.64 -19.42 -9.84
C ARG A 80 -15.92 -20.37 -8.88
N LEU A 81 -15.93 -21.68 -9.15
CA LEU A 81 -15.28 -22.67 -8.29
C LEU A 81 -13.76 -22.47 -8.26
N LYS A 82 -13.13 -22.12 -9.39
CA LYS A 82 -11.70 -21.76 -9.39
C LYS A 82 -11.42 -20.51 -8.57
N SER A 83 -12.30 -19.51 -8.63
CA SER A 83 -12.16 -18.31 -7.81
C SER A 83 -12.24 -18.65 -6.33
N VAL A 84 -13.23 -19.43 -5.90
CA VAL A 84 -13.38 -19.88 -4.51
C VAL A 84 -12.16 -20.64 -4.04
N ARG A 85 -11.70 -21.62 -4.82
CA ARG A 85 -10.46 -22.39 -4.52
C ARG A 85 -9.25 -21.47 -4.38
N SER A 86 -9.11 -20.49 -5.27
CA SER A 86 -8.02 -19.52 -5.21
C SER A 86 -8.02 -18.71 -3.92
N ILE A 87 -9.19 -18.29 -3.46
CA ILE A 87 -9.35 -17.54 -2.21
C ILE A 87 -8.99 -18.40 -1.01
N TYR A 88 -9.47 -19.65 -0.94
CA TYR A 88 -9.11 -20.54 0.16
C TYR A 88 -7.60 -20.78 0.27
N GLN A 89 -6.91 -20.92 -0.86
CA GLN A 89 -5.45 -21.09 -0.86
C GLN A 89 -4.72 -19.86 -0.32
N VAL A 90 -5.16 -18.64 -0.69
CA VAL A 90 -4.60 -17.41 -0.13
C VAL A 90 -4.94 -17.29 1.35
N PHE A 91 -6.18 -17.62 1.73
CA PHE A 91 -6.64 -17.59 3.13
C PHE A 91 -5.80 -18.52 4.03
N ILE A 92 -5.49 -19.73 3.57
CA ILE A 92 -4.63 -20.67 4.32
C ILE A 92 -3.25 -20.04 4.56
N ILE A 93 -2.62 -19.52 3.50
CA ILE A 93 -1.29 -18.90 3.59
C ILE A 93 -1.31 -17.72 4.58
N THR A 94 -2.29 -16.84 4.46
CA THR A 94 -2.38 -15.64 5.30
C THR A 94 -2.73 -15.96 6.75
N THR A 95 -3.52 -17.02 6.98
CA THR A 95 -3.80 -17.51 8.34
C THR A 95 -2.52 -18.02 9.00
N LEU A 96 -1.70 -18.79 8.30
CA LEU A 96 -0.41 -19.26 8.83
C LEU A 96 0.53 -18.09 9.14
N ILE A 97 0.59 -17.07 8.26
CA ILE A 97 1.37 -15.86 8.49
C ILE A 97 0.83 -15.09 9.71
N SER A 98 -0.50 -14.95 9.84
CA SER A 98 -1.11 -14.28 10.99
C SER A 98 -0.76 -14.96 12.31
N ILE A 99 -0.83 -16.30 12.35
CA ILE A 99 -0.46 -17.09 13.52
C ILE A 99 1.02 -16.88 13.84
N ALA A 100 1.91 -16.93 12.86
CA ALA A 100 3.34 -16.70 13.06
C ALA A 100 3.63 -15.30 13.62
N LEU A 101 2.96 -14.26 13.09
CA LEU A 101 3.11 -12.89 13.58
C LEU A 101 2.57 -12.73 15.01
N LEU A 102 1.43 -13.35 15.33
CA LEU A 102 0.88 -13.29 16.69
C LEU A 102 1.75 -14.05 17.70
N LEU A 103 2.33 -15.19 17.32
CA LEU A 103 3.25 -15.95 18.18
C LEU A 103 4.58 -15.20 18.40
N SER A 104 5.04 -14.41 17.42
CA SER A 104 6.26 -13.60 17.52
C SER A 104 6.00 -12.16 18.00
N LYS A 105 4.77 -11.83 18.38
CA LYS A 105 4.30 -10.48 18.73
C LYS A 105 5.24 -9.77 19.70
N ASP A 106 5.51 -10.38 20.85
CA ASP A 106 6.28 -9.76 21.92
C ASP A 106 7.74 -9.47 21.48
N VAL A 107 8.34 -10.41 20.73
CA VAL A 107 9.70 -10.22 20.18
C VAL A 107 9.71 -9.07 19.16
N LEU A 108 8.70 -8.99 18.29
CA LEU A 108 8.57 -7.93 17.30
C LEU A 108 8.39 -6.56 17.96
N ILE A 109 7.53 -6.46 18.97
CA ILE A 109 7.27 -5.22 19.71
C ILE A 109 8.57 -4.74 20.39
N ILE A 110 9.19 -5.61 21.20
CA ILE A 110 10.42 -5.25 21.94
C ILE A 110 11.53 -4.85 20.97
N THR A 111 11.76 -5.62 19.91
CA THR A 111 12.82 -5.33 18.94
C THR A 111 12.58 -4.02 18.21
N SER A 112 11.34 -3.77 17.78
CA SER A 112 10.97 -2.53 17.07
C SER A 112 11.15 -1.30 17.95
N LEU A 113 10.70 -1.34 19.20
CA LEU A 113 10.86 -0.25 20.16
C LEU A 113 12.33 0.02 20.48
N ASN A 114 13.15 -1.02 20.63
CA ASN A 114 14.58 -0.87 20.85
C ASN A 114 15.31 -0.24 19.65
N ILE A 115 14.91 -0.57 18.43
CA ILE A 115 15.48 0.02 17.20
C ILE A 115 15.12 1.51 17.08
N MET A 116 13.92 1.91 17.55
CA MET A 116 13.48 3.30 17.49
C MET A 116 14.18 4.22 18.50
N GLY A 117 14.90 3.66 19.46
CA GLY A 117 15.78 4.40 20.39
C GLY A 117 15.07 5.22 21.46
N GLU A 118 13.76 5.21 21.50
CA GLU A 118 12.97 5.86 22.55
C GLU A 118 13.08 5.06 23.87
N ALA A 119 12.88 5.73 25.00
CA ALA A 119 12.96 5.09 26.30
C ALA A 119 11.87 5.62 27.25
N GLY A 120 11.59 4.87 28.33
CA GLY A 120 10.70 5.30 29.40
C GLY A 120 9.21 5.16 29.10
N VAL A 121 8.40 6.15 29.49
CA VAL A 121 6.93 6.09 29.47
C VAL A 121 6.37 6.00 28.04
N ILE A 122 7.06 6.61 27.04
CA ILE A 122 6.64 6.55 25.63
C ILE A 122 6.67 5.11 25.15
N ASN A 123 7.77 4.38 25.38
CA ASN A 123 7.88 2.98 24.98
C ASN A 123 6.86 2.07 25.70
N SER A 124 6.62 2.31 26.99
CA SER A 124 5.64 1.55 27.76
C SER A 124 4.23 1.71 27.16
N ASN A 125 3.80 2.93 26.90
CA ASN A 125 2.50 3.21 26.29
C ASN A 125 2.41 2.71 24.84
N ALA A 126 3.47 2.87 24.03
CA ALA A 126 3.53 2.35 22.66
C ALA A 126 3.46 0.81 22.64
N SER A 127 4.07 0.14 23.65
CA SER A 127 3.94 -1.32 23.81
C SER A 127 2.50 -1.75 24.06
N ILE A 128 1.76 -1.04 24.93
CA ILE A 128 0.34 -1.30 25.19
C ILE A 128 -0.48 -1.14 23.90
N TYR A 129 -0.27 -0.04 23.17
CA TYR A 129 -0.92 0.19 21.89
C TYR A 129 -0.66 -0.95 20.90
N LEU A 130 0.58 -1.34 20.72
CA LEU A 130 1.00 -2.39 19.80
C LEU A 130 0.43 -3.76 20.22
N ASP A 131 0.44 -4.06 21.51
CA ASP A 131 -0.10 -5.31 22.05
C ASP A 131 -1.57 -5.52 21.64
N ILE A 132 -2.38 -4.47 21.72
CA ILE A 132 -3.77 -4.49 21.28
C ILE A 132 -3.85 -4.55 19.74
N ARG A 133 -3.08 -3.73 19.04
CA ARG A 133 -3.13 -3.60 17.57
C ARG A 133 -2.70 -4.86 16.82
N PHE A 134 -1.75 -5.64 17.34
CA PHE A 134 -1.34 -6.89 16.73
C PHE A 134 -2.49 -7.88 16.57
N TRP A 135 -3.48 -7.87 17.47
CA TRP A 135 -4.68 -8.70 17.33
C TRP A 135 -5.58 -8.32 16.16
N SER A 136 -5.39 -7.15 15.54
CA SER A 136 -6.11 -6.78 14.32
C SER A 136 -5.52 -7.43 13.04
N ILE A 137 -4.31 -7.97 13.07
CA ILE A 137 -3.63 -8.53 11.87
C ILE A 137 -4.48 -9.57 11.13
N PRO A 138 -5.10 -10.57 11.79
CA PRO A 138 -5.95 -11.53 11.10
C PRO A 138 -7.14 -10.87 10.38
N ALA A 139 -7.75 -9.86 11.01
CA ALA A 139 -8.87 -9.12 10.41
C ALA A 139 -8.42 -8.31 9.19
N VAL A 140 -7.27 -7.64 9.28
CA VAL A 140 -6.66 -6.89 8.16
C VAL A 140 -6.36 -7.81 6.98
N PHE A 141 -5.79 -8.99 7.21
CA PHE A 141 -5.49 -9.94 6.14
C PHE A 141 -6.75 -10.49 5.49
N ILE A 142 -7.78 -10.82 6.27
CA ILE A 142 -9.08 -11.23 5.73
C ILE A 142 -9.72 -10.10 4.93
N ARG A 143 -9.65 -8.85 5.43
CA ARG A 143 -10.07 -7.67 4.70
C ARG A 143 -9.36 -7.57 3.35
N ASP A 144 -8.06 -7.70 3.32
CA ASP A 144 -7.26 -7.55 2.11
C ASP A 144 -7.56 -8.66 1.08
N ILE A 145 -7.77 -9.89 1.51
CA ILE A 145 -8.24 -10.98 0.64
C ILE A 145 -9.62 -10.66 0.07
N PHE A 146 -10.56 -10.26 0.92
CA PHE A 146 -11.93 -10.01 0.52
C PHE A 146 -12.05 -8.80 -0.41
N ILE A 147 -11.35 -7.71 -0.10
CA ILE A 147 -11.27 -6.52 -0.96
C ILE A 147 -10.59 -6.87 -2.29
N GLY A 148 -9.47 -7.61 -2.27
CA GLY A 148 -8.79 -8.08 -3.46
C GLY A 148 -9.68 -8.94 -4.35
N TYR A 149 -10.49 -9.82 -3.77
CA TYR A 149 -11.50 -10.60 -4.49
C TYR A 149 -12.55 -9.70 -5.15
N LEU A 150 -13.13 -8.75 -4.38
CA LEU A 150 -14.17 -7.85 -4.90
C LEU A 150 -13.64 -6.98 -6.05
N ILE A 151 -12.42 -6.50 -5.94
CA ILE A 151 -11.75 -5.72 -6.99
C ILE A 151 -11.53 -6.61 -8.21
N GLY A 152 -11.01 -7.83 -8.03
CA GLY A 152 -10.74 -8.80 -9.11
C GLY A 152 -11.98 -9.15 -9.94
N ILE A 153 -13.15 -9.28 -9.29
CA ILE A 153 -14.44 -9.48 -9.97
C ILE A 153 -15.14 -8.17 -10.37
N LYS A 154 -14.45 -7.03 -10.35
CA LYS A 154 -14.94 -5.69 -10.72
C LYS A 154 -16.08 -5.15 -9.85
N LYS A 155 -16.31 -5.67 -8.64
CA LYS A 155 -17.26 -5.12 -7.65
C LYS A 155 -16.64 -4.03 -6.79
N VAL A 156 -15.92 -3.11 -7.41
CA VAL A 156 -15.07 -2.10 -6.75
C VAL A 156 -15.86 -1.15 -5.86
N SER A 157 -17.05 -0.73 -6.29
CA SER A 157 -17.91 0.14 -5.46
C SER A 157 -18.39 -0.54 -4.17
N TYR A 158 -18.47 -1.88 -4.14
CA TYR A 158 -18.77 -2.62 -2.93
C TYR A 158 -17.54 -2.68 -2.01
N ALA A 159 -16.37 -2.93 -2.58
CA ALA A 159 -15.08 -2.87 -1.85
C ALA A 159 -14.87 -1.48 -1.20
N MET A 160 -15.08 -0.39 -1.96
CA MET A 160 -15.01 0.98 -1.47
C MET A 160 -15.94 1.22 -0.27
N ARG A 161 -17.21 0.81 -0.37
CA ARG A 161 -18.18 1.00 0.73
C ARG A 161 -17.75 0.29 2.01
N ILE A 162 -17.18 -0.91 1.90
CA ILE A 162 -16.67 -1.66 3.06
C ILE A 162 -15.51 -0.89 3.71
N ILE A 163 -14.51 -0.44 2.92
CA ILE A 163 -13.35 0.27 3.47
C ILE A 163 -13.79 1.57 4.14
N ILE A 164 -14.63 2.37 3.48
CA ILE A 164 -15.13 3.63 4.04
C ILE A 164 -15.94 3.37 5.32
N SER A 165 -16.76 2.33 5.37
CA SER A 165 -17.54 2.02 6.59
C SER A 165 -16.66 1.55 7.75
N ILE A 166 -15.59 0.78 7.49
CA ILE A 166 -14.60 0.41 8.51
C ILE A 166 -13.90 1.67 9.05
N ASN A 167 -13.46 2.55 8.17
CA ASN A 167 -12.78 3.79 8.54
C ASN A 167 -13.71 4.74 9.32
N LEU A 168 -14.97 4.86 8.91
CA LEU A 168 -15.96 5.66 9.63
C LEU A 168 -16.28 5.08 11.01
N LEU A 169 -16.40 3.74 11.09
CA LEU A 169 -16.60 3.05 12.36
C LEU A 169 -15.41 3.31 13.31
N ASN A 170 -14.18 3.28 12.80
CA ASN A 170 -13.00 3.61 13.60
C ASN A 170 -13.09 5.04 14.19
N ILE A 171 -13.38 6.04 13.36
CA ILE A 171 -13.53 7.43 13.80
C ILE A 171 -14.60 7.59 14.90
N VAL A 172 -15.74 6.90 14.75
CA VAL A 172 -16.82 6.93 15.75
C VAL A 172 -16.38 6.26 17.06
N LEU A 173 -15.68 5.13 16.97
CA LEU A 173 -15.19 4.41 18.13
C LEU A 173 -14.06 5.17 18.85
N ASP A 174 -13.17 5.86 18.14
CA ASP A 174 -12.15 6.72 18.73
C ASP A 174 -12.79 7.80 19.61
N TYR A 175 -13.79 8.48 19.06
CA TYR A 175 -14.53 9.48 19.82
C TYR A 175 -15.21 8.89 21.07
N LEU A 176 -15.89 7.74 20.91
CA LEU A 176 -16.59 7.09 22.02
C LEU A 176 -15.63 6.61 23.12
N PHE A 177 -14.55 5.94 22.75
CA PHE A 177 -13.64 5.35 23.74
C PHE A 177 -12.85 6.42 24.47
N VAL A 178 -12.38 7.45 23.77
CA VAL A 178 -11.55 8.47 24.37
C VAL A 178 -12.39 9.50 25.14
N PHE A 179 -13.44 10.07 24.55
CA PHE A 179 -14.18 11.17 25.18
C PHE A 179 -15.37 10.72 26.03
N VAL A 180 -16.03 9.60 25.70
CA VAL A 180 -17.18 9.12 26.48
C VAL A 180 -16.74 8.14 27.55
N PHE A 181 -15.87 7.17 27.21
CA PHE A 181 -15.39 6.19 28.19
C PHE A 181 -14.10 6.60 28.90
N SER A 182 -13.55 7.78 28.58
CA SER A 182 -12.33 8.34 29.20
C SER A 182 -11.12 7.40 29.12
N MET A 183 -11.03 6.59 28.04
CA MET A 183 -9.86 5.77 27.76
C MET A 183 -8.76 6.65 27.15
N THR A 184 -7.51 6.22 27.33
CA THR A 184 -6.34 6.92 26.79
C THR A 184 -5.90 6.28 25.45
N ILE A 185 -4.62 5.96 25.33
CA ILE A 185 -4.04 5.30 24.15
C ILE A 185 -4.68 3.95 23.82
N GLU A 186 -5.13 3.24 24.86
CA GLU A 186 -5.83 1.96 24.73
C GLU A 186 -7.15 2.13 23.96
N GLY A 187 -7.85 3.25 24.18
CA GLY A 187 -9.10 3.57 23.49
C GLY A 187 -8.95 3.59 21.97
N VAL A 188 -7.95 4.32 21.47
CA VAL A 188 -7.65 4.39 20.03
C VAL A 188 -7.20 3.03 19.50
N ALA A 189 -6.41 2.27 20.27
CA ALA A 189 -5.99 0.93 19.86
C ALA A 189 -7.17 -0.04 19.74
N TYR A 190 -8.10 -0.04 20.70
CA TYR A 190 -9.32 -0.85 20.65
C TYR A 190 -10.29 -0.40 19.57
N ALA A 191 -10.44 0.90 19.33
CA ALA A 191 -11.26 1.42 18.26
C ALA A 191 -10.80 0.88 16.91
N SER A 192 -9.51 0.94 16.65
CA SER A 192 -8.91 0.38 15.43
C SER A 192 -9.07 -1.14 15.35
N LEU A 193 -8.86 -1.89 16.45
CA LEU A 193 -9.04 -3.34 16.48
C LEU A 193 -10.48 -3.74 16.16
N ILE A 194 -11.47 -3.08 16.76
CA ILE A 194 -12.89 -3.39 16.56
C ILE A 194 -13.33 -2.99 15.15
N ALA A 195 -12.91 -1.81 14.68
CA ALA A 195 -13.23 -1.34 13.34
C ALA A 195 -12.71 -2.31 12.28
N GLU A 196 -11.44 -2.72 12.35
CA GLU A 196 -10.87 -3.71 11.44
C GLU A 196 -11.56 -5.08 11.57
N SER A 197 -11.90 -5.50 12.78
CA SER A 197 -12.60 -6.76 13.03
C SER A 197 -14.04 -6.78 12.49
N SER A 198 -14.63 -5.62 12.21
CA SER A 198 -15.96 -5.54 11.59
C SER A 198 -16.01 -6.21 10.20
N ILE A 199 -14.85 -6.43 9.55
CA ILE A 199 -14.75 -7.17 8.28
C ILE A 199 -15.35 -8.57 8.39
N TYR A 200 -15.26 -9.23 9.54
CA TYR A 200 -15.84 -10.56 9.75
C TYR A 200 -17.35 -10.58 9.50
N VAL A 201 -18.05 -9.49 9.88
CA VAL A 201 -19.49 -9.33 9.63
C VAL A 201 -19.79 -9.25 8.13
N TYR A 202 -18.99 -8.46 7.39
CA TYR A 202 -19.15 -8.34 5.93
C TYR A 202 -18.87 -9.66 5.21
N VAL A 203 -17.82 -10.37 5.64
CA VAL A 203 -17.47 -11.67 5.06
C VAL A 203 -18.53 -12.72 5.41
N ALA A 204 -19.00 -12.78 6.66
CA ALA A 204 -20.06 -13.70 7.07
C ALA A 204 -21.34 -13.47 6.27
N TYR A 205 -21.79 -12.22 6.13
CA TYR A 205 -22.94 -11.87 5.31
C TYR A 205 -22.75 -12.30 3.84
N PHE A 206 -21.55 -12.07 3.30
CA PHE A 206 -21.23 -12.47 1.92
C PHE A 206 -21.27 -13.99 1.74
N LEU A 207 -20.72 -14.76 2.68
CA LEU A 207 -20.69 -16.23 2.64
C LEU A 207 -22.12 -16.81 2.72
N ILE A 208 -22.95 -16.29 3.61
CA ILE A 208 -24.37 -16.73 3.74
C ILE A 208 -25.13 -16.49 2.42
N LYS A 209 -24.85 -15.38 1.73
CA LYS A 209 -25.51 -15.04 0.46
C LYS A 209 -24.97 -15.82 -0.74
N ASN A 210 -23.74 -16.37 -0.64
CA ASN A 210 -23.06 -17.07 -1.73
C ASN A 210 -22.61 -18.47 -1.26
N ASN A 211 -23.57 -19.41 -1.21
CA ASN A 211 -23.37 -20.79 -0.71
C ASN A 211 -22.23 -21.56 -1.38
N GLU A 212 -21.80 -21.14 -2.58
CA GLU A 212 -20.66 -21.74 -3.29
C GLU A 212 -19.36 -21.67 -2.45
N PHE A 213 -19.21 -20.61 -1.63
CA PHE A 213 -18.09 -20.44 -0.70
C PHE A 213 -18.16 -21.34 0.54
N LEU A 214 -19.30 -21.94 0.82
CA LEU A 214 -19.48 -22.89 1.94
C LEU A 214 -19.33 -24.34 1.50
N ASN A 215 -18.95 -24.59 0.25
CA ASN A 215 -18.80 -25.93 -0.30
C ASN A 215 -17.58 -26.63 0.29
N LYS A 216 -17.83 -27.61 1.19
CA LYS A 216 -16.81 -28.41 1.88
C LYS A 216 -15.87 -29.14 0.92
N THR A 217 -16.39 -29.60 -0.22
CA THR A 217 -15.59 -30.32 -1.23
C THR A 217 -14.52 -29.40 -1.83
N VAL A 218 -14.91 -28.18 -2.21
CA VAL A 218 -13.98 -27.17 -2.78
C VAL A 218 -12.93 -26.77 -1.74
N PHE A 219 -13.33 -26.67 -0.47
CA PHE A 219 -12.39 -26.40 0.62
C PHE A 219 -11.34 -27.52 0.75
N ILE A 220 -11.77 -28.78 0.81
CA ILE A 220 -10.86 -29.94 0.93
C ILE A 220 -9.93 -30.02 -0.31
N GLU A 221 -10.48 -29.91 -1.53
CA GLU A 221 -9.68 -29.92 -2.76
C GLU A 221 -8.63 -28.77 -2.82
N SER A 222 -8.85 -27.70 -2.08
CA SER A 222 -7.88 -26.59 -2.01
C SER A 222 -6.60 -26.99 -1.28
N PHE A 223 -6.68 -27.95 -0.36
CA PHE A 223 -5.52 -28.53 0.32
C PHE A 223 -4.83 -29.63 -0.50
N GLU A 224 -5.58 -30.42 -1.26
CA GLU A 224 -5.04 -31.59 -1.98
C GLU A 224 -4.07 -31.21 -3.11
N LYS A 225 -4.24 -30.02 -3.70
CA LYS A 225 -3.34 -29.53 -4.77
C LYS A 225 -2.17 -28.71 -4.23
N LEU A 226 -1.25 -29.38 -3.55
CA LEU A 226 -0.07 -28.77 -2.92
C LEU A 226 0.79 -27.95 -3.91
N SER A 227 0.84 -28.33 -5.18
CA SER A 227 1.56 -27.60 -6.22
C SER A 227 1.01 -26.19 -6.46
N HIS A 228 -0.31 -26.02 -6.42
CA HIS A 228 -0.95 -24.71 -6.57
C HIS A 228 -0.72 -23.81 -5.35
N LEU A 229 -0.70 -24.40 -4.14
CA LEU A 229 -0.36 -23.70 -2.91
C LEU A 229 1.10 -23.22 -2.94
N LYS A 230 2.03 -24.07 -3.38
CA LYS A 230 3.44 -23.74 -3.55
C LYS A 230 3.63 -22.53 -4.49
N ASN A 231 2.94 -22.51 -5.63
CA ASN A 231 3.03 -21.40 -6.56
C ASN A 231 2.56 -20.09 -5.94
N LYS A 232 1.46 -20.09 -5.17
CA LYS A 232 0.98 -18.90 -4.47
C LYS A 232 1.91 -18.45 -3.36
N LEU A 233 2.53 -19.39 -2.64
CA LEU A 233 3.59 -19.07 -1.66
C LEU A 233 4.77 -18.37 -2.33
N ILE A 234 5.23 -18.88 -3.47
CA ILE A 234 6.33 -18.26 -4.24
C ILE A 234 5.96 -16.83 -4.67
N VAL A 235 4.74 -16.63 -5.20
CA VAL A 235 4.25 -15.30 -5.58
C VAL A 235 4.27 -14.36 -4.38
N ASN A 236 3.64 -14.76 -3.28
CA ASN A 236 3.54 -13.94 -2.09
C ASN A 236 4.92 -13.66 -1.47
N SER A 237 5.83 -14.64 -1.43
CA SER A 237 7.20 -14.43 -0.93
C SER A 237 7.99 -13.43 -1.78
N ASN A 238 7.87 -13.48 -3.11
CA ASN A 238 8.51 -12.51 -3.98
C ASN A 238 7.96 -11.09 -3.76
N MET A 239 6.65 -10.97 -3.56
CA MET A 239 6.01 -9.68 -3.28
C MET A 239 6.37 -9.17 -1.88
N PHE A 240 6.51 -10.06 -0.88
CA PHE A 240 6.99 -9.70 0.44
C PHE A 240 8.41 -9.12 0.40
N ILE A 241 9.35 -9.78 -0.27
CA ILE A 241 10.73 -9.29 -0.43
C ILE A 241 10.72 -7.90 -1.09
N ARG A 242 9.90 -7.73 -2.14
CA ARG A 242 9.72 -6.42 -2.80
C ARG A 242 9.25 -5.35 -1.83
N SER A 243 8.24 -5.65 -1.00
CA SER A 243 7.66 -4.70 -0.05
C SER A 243 8.63 -4.33 1.06
N ILE A 244 9.38 -5.29 1.60
CA ILE A 244 10.41 -5.03 2.63
C ILE A 244 11.48 -4.09 2.09
N ILE A 245 12.01 -4.34 0.89
CA ILE A 245 13.04 -3.47 0.31
C ILE A 245 12.51 -2.04 0.14
N LEU A 246 11.28 -1.89 -0.38
CA LEU A 246 10.66 -0.58 -0.55
C LEU A 246 10.53 0.15 0.80
N MET A 247 10.00 -0.53 1.81
CA MET A 247 9.84 0.05 3.15
C MET A 247 11.18 0.41 3.79
N THR A 248 12.20 -0.43 3.61
CA THR A 248 13.55 -0.16 4.12
C THR A 248 14.14 1.10 3.47
N CYS A 249 13.93 1.33 2.17
CA CYS A 249 14.39 2.56 1.51
C CYS A 249 13.69 3.81 2.09
N PHE A 250 12.38 3.77 2.33
CA PHE A 250 11.66 4.89 2.96
C PHE A 250 12.12 5.13 4.40
N ALA A 251 12.28 4.07 5.20
CA ALA A 251 12.76 4.18 6.56
C ALA A 251 14.19 4.70 6.63
N SER A 252 15.05 4.22 5.76
CA SER A 252 16.44 4.70 5.65
C SER A 252 16.47 6.19 5.28
N PHE A 253 15.63 6.62 4.34
CA PHE A 253 15.50 8.04 3.98
C PHE A 253 15.13 8.90 5.19
N MET A 254 14.15 8.48 5.99
CA MET A 254 13.73 9.22 7.19
C MET A 254 14.78 9.17 8.30
N SER A 255 15.39 8.02 8.54
CA SER A 255 16.45 7.85 9.53
C SER A 255 17.68 8.70 9.21
N LEU A 256 18.10 8.71 7.95
CA LEU A 256 19.19 9.57 7.50
C LEU A 256 18.83 11.05 7.60
N SER A 257 17.58 11.44 7.31
CA SER A 257 17.11 12.81 7.48
C SER A 257 17.22 13.31 8.93
N ALA A 258 16.97 12.43 9.91
CA ALA A 258 17.09 12.75 11.33
C ALA A 258 18.54 13.13 11.74
N ASN A 259 19.55 12.57 11.07
CA ASN A 259 20.96 12.89 11.35
C ASN A 259 21.34 14.35 11.03
N TYR A 260 20.54 15.05 10.20
CA TYR A 260 20.78 16.45 9.83
C TYR A 260 19.96 17.45 10.65
N GLY A 261 19.30 16.99 11.70
CA GLY A 261 18.57 17.81 12.64
C GLY A 261 17.06 17.90 12.38
N GLU A 262 16.36 18.50 13.33
CA GLU A 262 14.90 18.53 13.39
C GLU A 262 14.26 19.28 12.21
N VAL A 263 14.88 20.35 11.74
CA VAL A 263 14.37 21.17 10.62
C VAL A 263 14.36 20.35 9.33
N VAL A 264 15.43 19.63 9.02
CA VAL A 264 15.53 18.79 7.82
C VAL A 264 14.57 17.62 7.90
N LEU A 265 14.47 16.99 9.07
CA LEU A 265 13.54 15.89 9.31
C LEU A 265 12.07 16.35 9.11
N ALA A 266 11.69 17.50 9.68
CA ALA A 266 10.37 18.06 9.52
C ALA A 266 10.06 18.40 8.06
N ALA A 267 10.99 19.03 7.35
CA ALA A 267 10.84 19.37 5.95
C ALA A 267 10.66 18.13 5.06
N ASN A 268 11.50 17.10 5.26
CA ASN A 268 11.41 15.84 4.51
C ASN A 268 10.13 15.06 4.84
N THR A 269 9.63 15.14 6.08
CA THR A 269 8.34 14.58 6.47
C THR A 269 7.19 15.23 5.69
N ILE A 270 7.18 16.55 5.57
CA ILE A 270 6.18 17.29 4.79
C ILE A 270 6.24 16.88 3.31
N LEU A 271 7.43 16.80 2.73
CA LEU A 271 7.62 16.41 1.33
C LEU A 271 7.16 14.96 1.08
N LEU A 272 7.48 14.02 1.98
CA LEU A 272 6.99 12.65 1.87
C LEU A 272 5.47 12.55 2.05
N ASN A 273 4.85 13.35 2.89
CA ASN A 273 3.39 13.38 3.00
C ASN A 273 2.75 13.80 1.65
N PHE A 274 3.31 14.79 0.96
CA PHE A 274 2.87 15.14 -0.39
C PHE A 274 3.06 13.98 -1.38
N PHE A 275 4.19 13.29 -1.31
CA PHE A 275 4.42 12.09 -2.11
C PHE A 275 3.36 11.02 -1.86
N PHE A 276 3.02 10.72 -0.61
CA PHE A 276 2.02 9.71 -0.27
C PHE A 276 0.61 10.10 -0.70
N ILE A 277 0.19 11.35 -0.49
CA ILE A 277 -1.13 11.84 -0.95
C ILE A 277 -1.26 11.65 -2.46
N PHE A 278 -0.23 12.02 -3.21
CA PHE A 278 -0.19 11.81 -4.65
C PHE A 278 -0.20 10.33 -5.02
N SER A 279 0.61 9.51 -4.35
CA SER A 279 0.68 8.06 -4.58
C SER A 279 -0.66 7.38 -4.37
N TYR A 280 -1.45 7.74 -3.37
CA TYR A 280 -2.79 7.20 -3.16
C TYR A 280 -3.73 7.44 -4.36
N GLY A 281 -3.59 8.58 -5.03
CA GLY A 281 -4.32 8.86 -6.27
C GLY A 281 -3.87 7.98 -7.43
N ILE A 282 -2.56 7.85 -7.65
CA ILE A 282 -1.97 7.01 -8.72
C ILE A 282 -2.26 5.53 -8.49
N ASP A 283 -2.18 5.05 -7.26
CA ASP A 283 -2.39 3.64 -6.92
C ASP A 283 -3.82 3.16 -7.27
N ALA A 284 -4.80 4.06 -7.22
CA ALA A 284 -6.15 3.73 -7.69
C ALA A 284 -6.18 3.38 -9.18
N PHE A 285 -5.38 4.07 -10.01
CA PHE A 285 -5.25 3.77 -11.44
C PHE A 285 -4.36 2.55 -11.68
N ALA A 286 -3.34 2.33 -10.86
CA ALA A 286 -2.53 1.11 -10.89
C ALA A 286 -3.40 -0.12 -10.58
N HIS A 287 -4.28 -0.08 -9.59
CA HIS A 287 -5.25 -1.14 -9.32
C HIS A 287 -6.27 -1.35 -10.44
N ALA A 288 -6.71 -0.28 -11.11
CA ALA A 288 -7.58 -0.41 -12.29
C ALA A 288 -6.86 -1.13 -13.43
N SER A 289 -5.58 -0.79 -13.64
CA SER A 289 -4.72 -1.45 -14.63
C SER A 289 -4.52 -2.93 -14.29
N GLU A 290 -4.26 -3.25 -13.02
CA GLU A 290 -4.09 -4.61 -12.50
C GLU A 290 -5.28 -5.50 -12.88
N VAL A 291 -6.50 -5.05 -12.61
CA VAL A 291 -7.72 -5.80 -12.94
C VAL A 291 -7.88 -6.01 -14.44
N LEU A 292 -7.72 -4.95 -15.24
CA LEU A 292 -7.97 -5.02 -16.68
C LEU A 292 -6.87 -5.78 -17.43
N ILE A 293 -5.63 -5.68 -16.98
CA ILE A 293 -4.51 -6.49 -17.48
C ILE A 293 -4.74 -7.96 -17.12
N GLY A 294 -5.07 -8.27 -15.85
CA GLY A 294 -5.37 -9.64 -15.44
C GLY A 294 -6.49 -10.26 -16.29
N ASN A 295 -7.57 -9.52 -16.53
CA ASN A 295 -8.63 -9.97 -17.44
C ASN A 295 -8.13 -10.22 -18.87
N SER A 296 -7.33 -9.32 -19.43
CA SER A 296 -6.81 -9.46 -20.80
C SER A 296 -5.86 -10.66 -20.95
N VAL A 297 -5.09 -10.96 -19.89
CA VAL A 297 -4.23 -12.16 -19.80
C VAL A 297 -5.08 -13.42 -19.70
N GLY A 298 -6.09 -13.46 -18.84
CA GLY A 298 -7.03 -14.58 -18.72
C GLY A 298 -7.78 -14.87 -20.02
N GLU A 299 -8.22 -13.82 -20.72
CA GLU A 299 -8.87 -13.91 -22.04
C GLU A 299 -7.88 -14.20 -23.19
N LYS A 300 -6.57 -14.21 -22.94
CA LYS A 300 -5.50 -14.32 -23.96
C LYS A 300 -5.64 -13.26 -25.06
N ASN A 301 -6.11 -12.06 -24.74
CA ASN A 301 -6.36 -10.97 -25.68
C ASN A 301 -5.26 -9.93 -25.65
N SER A 302 -4.28 -10.05 -26.55
CA SER A 302 -3.13 -9.15 -26.64
C SER A 302 -3.51 -7.71 -27.04
N SER A 303 -4.55 -7.53 -27.89
CA SER A 303 -4.99 -6.19 -28.31
C SER A 303 -5.59 -5.43 -27.13
N LYS A 304 -6.41 -6.09 -26.30
CA LYS A 304 -6.98 -5.50 -25.08
C LYS A 304 -5.88 -5.17 -24.06
N TYR A 305 -4.87 -6.04 -23.93
CA TYR A 305 -3.70 -5.80 -23.09
C TYR A 305 -2.98 -4.50 -23.49
N ASP A 306 -2.67 -4.33 -24.77
CA ASP A 306 -1.99 -3.14 -25.29
C ASP A 306 -2.83 -1.86 -25.12
N GLN A 307 -4.15 -1.95 -25.31
CA GLN A 307 -5.06 -0.83 -25.06
C GLN A 307 -5.09 -0.42 -23.59
N VAL A 308 -5.11 -1.39 -22.66
CA VAL A 308 -5.08 -1.10 -21.22
C VAL A 308 -3.79 -0.39 -20.86
N ILE A 309 -2.63 -0.85 -21.34
CA ILE A 309 -1.34 -0.18 -21.10
C ILE A 309 -1.39 1.28 -21.58
N LYS A 310 -1.82 1.53 -22.82
CA LYS A 310 -1.90 2.90 -23.36
C LYS A 310 -2.82 3.80 -22.52
N SER A 311 -3.99 3.29 -22.16
CA SER A 311 -4.93 4.05 -21.32
C SER A 311 -4.41 4.28 -19.91
N SER A 312 -3.73 3.32 -19.30
CA SER A 312 -3.13 3.46 -17.96
C SER A 312 -2.08 4.56 -17.92
N PHE A 313 -1.13 4.56 -18.86
CA PHE A 313 -0.15 5.63 -18.95
C PHE A 313 -0.78 7.00 -19.22
N LYS A 314 -1.81 7.07 -20.06
CA LYS A 314 -2.54 8.30 -20.34
C LYS A 314 -3.13 8.91 -19.05
N PHE A 315 -3.79 8.11 -18.21
CA PHE A 315 -4.37 8.59 -16.96
C PHE A 315 -3.30 8.98 -15.95
N VAL A 316 -2.27 8.17 -15.78
CA VAL A 316 -1.17 8.45 -14.87
C VAL A 316 -0.47 9.75 -15.25
N TYR A 317 -0.16 9.98 -16.54
CA TYR A 317 0.41 11.25 -17.00
C TYR A 317 -0.54 12.43 -16.82
N SER A 318 -1.85 12.25 -17.00
CA SER A 318 -2.82 13.32 -16.78
C SER A 318 -2.85 13.76 -15.31
N ILE A 319 -2.83 12.82 -14.38
CA ILE A 319 -2.83 13.12 -12.95
C ILE A 319 -1.49 13.69 -12.50
N LEU A 320 -0.38 13.13 -13.02
CA LEU A 320 0.95 13.67 -12.77
C LEU A 320 1.04 15.14 -13.21
N THR A 321 0.59 15.45 -14.42
CA THR A 321 0.57 16.82 -14.93
C THR A 321 -0.29 17.73 -14.05
N LEU A 322 -1.48 17.27 -13.66
CA LEU A 322 -2.36 18.05 -12.77
C LEU A 322 -1.68 18.33 -11.42
N PHE A 323 -1.04 17.33 -10.82
CA PHE A 323 -0.32 17.50 -9.56
C PHE A 323 0.84 18.50 -9.71
N LEU A 324 1.67 18.35 -10.73
CA LEU A 324 2.80 19.24 -10.98
C LEU A 324 2.33 20.68 -11.20
N VAL A 325 1.23 20.88 -11.95
CA VAL A 325 0.64 22.22 -12.17
C VAL A 325 0.13 22.80 -10.85
N ILE A 326 -0.62 22.04 -10.05
CA ILE A 326 -1.10 22.51 -8.75
C ILE A 326 0.08 22.93 -7.86
N PHE A 327 1.10 22.10 -7.76
CA PHE A 327 2.25 22.41 -6.92
C PHE A 327 3.09 23.57 -7.46
N LEU A 328 3.20 23.72 -8.77
CA LEU A 328 3.93 24.84 -9.39
C LEU A 328 3.30 26.19 -9.01
N PHE A 329 1.97 26.27 -8.99
CA PHE A 329 1.27 27.53 -8.73
C PHE A 329 0.92 27.75 -7.25
N PHE A 330 0.68 26.70 -6.50
CA PHE A 330 0.12 26.77 -5.13
C PHE A 330 1.05 26.23 -4.03
N SER A 331 2.26 25.77 -4.34
CA SER A 331 3.17 25.15 -3.35
C SER A 331 3.40 26.03 -2.13
N THR A 332 3.66 27.33 -2.32
CA THR A 332 3.88 28.26 -1.20
C THR A 332 2.66 28.34 -0.27
N ASN A 333 1.45 28.43 -0.84
CA ASN A 333 0.23 28.52 -0.04
C ASN A 333 -0.03 27.19 0.70
N ILE A 334 0.20 26.08 0.03
CA ILE A 334 0.03 24.74 0.62
C ILE A 334 1.03 24.54 1.76
N ILE A 335 2.31 24.87 1.56
CA ILE A 335 3.34 24.74 2.59
C ILE A 335 3.04 25.63 3.80
N ASN A 336 2.70 26.89 3.56
CA ASN A 336 2.36 27.85 4.62
C ASN A 336 1.08 27.46 5.41
N SER A 337 0.19 26.64 4.84
CA SER A 337 -0.97 26.11 5.58
C SER A 337 -0.63 24.94 6.52
N ILE A 338 0.57 24.35 6.37
CA ILE A 338 1.00 23.20 7.18
C ILE A 338 1.90 23.63 8.34
N THR A 339 2.76 24.62 8.12
CA THR A 339 3.72 25.09 9.14
C THR A 339 3.99 26.58 9.01
N ASP A 340 4.20 27.25 10.17
CA ASP A 340 4.61 28.64 10.27
C ASP A 340 6.14 28.79 10.49
N HIS A 341 6.87 27.67 10.64
CA HIS A 341 8.31 27.70 10.87
C HIS A 341 9.08 28.06 9.59
N SER A 342 9.63 29.28 9.54
CA SER A 342 10.30 29.83 8.34
C SER A 342 11.49 28.98 7.87
N GLU A 343 12.25 28.38 8.79
CA GLU A 343 13.38 27.52 8.47
C GLU A 343 12.92 26.23 7.75
N VAL A 344 11.86 25.60 8.25
CA VAL A 344 11.26 24.41 7.63
C VAL A 344 10.71 24.74 6.24
N ILE A 345 9.99 25.86 6.11
CA ILE A 345 9.45 26.33 4.83
C ILE A 345 10.57 26.52 3.80
N THR A 346 11.70 27.09 4.21
CA THR A 346 12.85 27.30 3.33
C THR A 346 13.40 25.97 2.82
N VAL A 347 13.66 25.02 3.70
CA VAL A 347 14.18 23.69 3.32
C VAL A 347 13.19 22.92 2.44
N VAL A 348 11.87 23.00 2.72
CA VAL A 348 10.84 22.39 1.85
C VAL A 348 10.88 22.98 0.45
N LYS A 349 10.98 24.31 0.31
CA LYS A 349 11.03 24.98 -1.00
C LYS A 349 12.30 24.64 -1.78
N GLU A 350 13.44 24.54 -1.12
CA GLU A 350 14.69 24.12 -1.75
C GLU A 350 14.64 22.70 -2.28
N ASN A 351 13.94 21.81 -1.60
CA ASN A 351 13.89 20.38 -1.94
C ASN A 351 12.67 19.97 -2.81
N ILE A 352 11.75 20.88 -3.12
CA ILE A 352 10.53 20.57 -3.87
C ILE A 352 10.82 20.00 -5.27
N ILE A 353 11.95 20.41 -5.88
CA ILE A 353 12.36 19.90 -7.19
C ILE A 353 12.71 18.39 -7.11
N PHE A 354 13.30 17.94 -6.02
CA PHE A 354 13.61 16.54 -5.80
C PHE A 354 12.33 15.71 -5.62
N LEU A 355 11.35 16.27 -4.89
CA LEU A 355 10.01 15.68 -4.79
C LEU A 355 9.40 15.48 -6.19
N PHE A 356 9.46 16.48 -7.07
CA PHE A 356 8.92 16.37 -8.43
C PHE A 356 9.58 15.23 -9.21
N LEU A 357 10.91 15.09 -9.13
CA LEU A 357 11.62 13.99 -9.78
C LEU A 357 11.20 12.62 -9.23
N VAL A 358 11.09 12.50 -7.91
CA VAL A 358 10.63 11.25 -7.25
C VAL A 358 9.18 10.92 -7.64
N VAL A 359 8.30 11.91 -7.71
CA VAL A 359 6.90 11.76 -8.13
C VAL A 359 6.81 11.34 -9.60
N ILE A 360 7.61 11.91 -10.50
CA ILE A 360 7.64 11.53 -11.92
C ILE A 360 8.03 10.05 -12.07
N PHE A 361 9.17 9.67 -11.51
CA PHE A 361 9.64 8.27 -11.61
C PHE A 361 8.73 7.32 -10.83
N GLY A 362 8.26 7.71 -9.64
CA GLY A 362 7.33 6.95 -8.82
C GLY A 362 6.01 6.65 -9.54
N SER A 363 5.46 7.62 -10.26
CA SER A 363 4.22 7.46 -11.04
C SER A 363 4.37 6.41 -12.15
N ILE A 364 5.46 6.46 -12.88
CA ILE A 364 5.77 5.49 -13.94
C ILE A 364 5.91 4.10 -13.33
N ALA A 365 6.66 3.99 -12.22
CA ALA A 365 6.85 2.73 -11.52
C ALA A 365 5.54 2.15 -11.00
N SER A 366 4.69 2.95 -10.34
CA SER A 366 3.38 2.50 -9.82
C SER A 366 2.44 2.05 -10.94
N CYS A 367 2.41 2.76 -12.07
CA CYS A 367 1.64 2.35 -13.25
C CYS A 367 2.05 0.96 -13.73
N ILE A 368 3.36 0.72 -13.89
CA ILE A 368 3.90 -0.53 -14.40
C ILE A 368 3.74 -1.64 -13.35
N ASP A 369 3.85 -1.34 -12.07
CA ASP A 369 3.57 -2.30 -10.99
C ASP A 369 2.15 -2.86 -11.12
N GLY A 370 1.14 -2.02 -11.34
CA GLY A 370 -0.23 -2.50 -11.58
C GLY A 370 -0.33 -3.44 -12.79
N ILE A 371 0.39 -3.13 -13.88
CA ILE A 371 0.45 -3.98 -15.08
C ILE A 371 1.10 -5.33 -14.75
N LEU A 372 2.24 -5.33 -14.06
CA LEU A 372 2.98 -6.54 -13.73
C LEU A 372 2.26 -7.42 -12.69
N ILE A 373 1.57 -6.82 -11.73
CA ILE A 373 0.74 -7.55 -10.76
C ILE A 373 -0.41 -8.24 -11.49
N GLY A 374 -1.14 -7.52 -12.35
CA GLY A 374 -2.20 -8.10 -13.17
C GLY A 374 -1.72 -9.23 -14.07
N ALA A 375 -0.49 -9.13 -14.56
CA ALA A 375 0.19 -10.17 -15.34
C ALA A 375 0.86 -11.26 -14.51
N LEU A 376 0.82 -11.20 -13.16
CA LEU A 376 1.48 -12.10 -12.21
C LEU A 376 3.00 -12.24 -12.42
N GLN A 377 3.69 -11.17 -12.82
CA GLN A 377 5.13 -11.13 -13.10
C GLN A 377 5.97 -10.83 -11.83
N HIS A 378 5.65 -11.49 -10.75
CA HIS A 378 6.20 -11.26 -9.41
C HIS A 378 7.72 -11.43 -9.28
N ILE A 379 8.33 -12.35 -10.06
CA ILE A 379 9.78 -12.57 -10.05
C ILE A 379 10.51 -11.35 -10.63
N GLN A 380 10.00 -10.80 -11.72
CA GLN A 380 10.59 -9.61 -12.35
C GLN A 380 10.47 -8.41 -11.40
N MET A 381 9.31 -8.22 -10.76
CA MET A 381 9.10 -7.14 -9.80
C MET A 381 10.07 -7.22 -8.62
N ARG A 382 10.28 -8.42 -8.06
CA ARG A 382 11.25 -8.65 -6.99
C ARG A 382 12.67 -8.32 -7.45
N ASN A 383 13.11 -8.87 -8.60
CA ASN A 383 14.48 -8.69 -9.08
C ASN A 383 14.78 -7.22 -9.36
N ILE A 384 13.86 -6.50 -9.99
CA ILE A 384 13.98 -5.07 -10.25
C ILE A 384 14.04 -4.29 -8.94
N MET A 385 13.23 -4.66 -7.93
CA MET A 385 13.26 -4.01 -6.63
C MET A 385 14.59 -4.23 -5.89
N ILE A 386 15.16 -5.45 -5.97
CA ILE A 386 16.49 -5.75 -5.40
C ILE A 386 17.55 -4.86 -6.07
N LEU A 387 17.57 -4.78 -7.40
CA LEU A 387 18.52 -3.93 -8.13
C LEU A 387 18.37 -2.45 -7.77
N SER A 388 17.13 -1.98 -7.64
CA SER A 388 16.85 -0.59 -7.25
C SER A 388 17.26 -0.32 -5.79
N GLY A 389 17.01 -1.25 -4.88
CA GLY A 389 17.47 -1.16 -3.48
C GLY A 389 19.00 -1.16 -3.37
N LEU A 390 19.66 -1.99 -4.17
CA LEU A 390 21.13 -1.98 -4.23
C LEU A 390 21.67 -0.67 -4.82
N SER A 391 21.04 -0.10 -5.84
CA SER A 391 21.45 1.21 -6.38
C SER A 391 21.27 2.33 -5.35
N TYR A 392 20.22 2.28 -4.53
CA TYR A 392 20.01 3.18 -3.39
C TYR A 392 21.15 3.05 -2.37
N ALA A 393 21.42 1.84 -1.90
CA ALA A 393 22.45 1.59 -0.91
C ALA A 393 23.85 2.00 -1.41
N LEU A 394 24.18 1.66 -2.65
CA LEU A 394 25.44 2.06 -3.27
C LEU A 394 25.54 3.58 -3.42
N SER A 395 24.47 4.27 -3.76
CA SER A 395 24.50 5.73 -3.87
C SER A 395 24.78 6.42 -2.54
N ILE A 396 24.18 5.93 -1.43
CA ILE A 396 24.49 6.44 -0.09
C ILE A 396 25.97 6.24 0.27
N LEU A 397 26.54 5.08 -0.07
CA LEU A 397 27.93 4.77 0.22
C LEU A 397 28.92 5.59 -0.64
N LEU A 398 28.60 5.82 -1.92
CA LEU A 398 29.50 6.47 -2.88
C LEU A 398 29.44 8.00 -2.84
N ILE A 399 28.23 8.58 -2.67
CA ILE A 399 28.03 10.03 -2.66
C ILE A 399 28.47 10.64 -1.33
N GLY A 400 28.48 9.82 -0.26
CA GLY A 400 28.78 10.30 1.09
C GLY A 400 27.56 10.96 1.73
N GLN A 401 27.74 11.46 2.95
CA GLN A 401 26.67 12.08 3.75
C GLN A 401 27.06 13.50 4.19
N GLU A 402 27.75 14.24 3.33
CA GLU A 402 28.23 15.59 3.66
C GLU A 402 27.09 16.61 3.77
N THR A 403 26.02 16.43 2.98
CA THR A 403 24.86 17.32 2.96
C THR A 403 23.55 16.53 2.95
N TYR A 404 22.48 17.09 3.52
CA TYR A 404 21.14 16.46 3.50
C TYR A 404 20.58 16.25 2.08
N ILE A 405 21.08 16.97 1.08
CA ILE A 405 20.68 16.83 -0.32
C ILE A 405 21.08 15.47 -0.89
N THR A 406 22.17 14.88 -0.38
CA THR A 406 22.65 13.56 -0.84
C THR A 406 21.63 12.45 -0.63
N ILE A 407 20.80 12.55 0.40
CA ILE A 407 19.70 11.60 0.66
C ILE A 407 18.68 11.64 -0.49
N TRP A 408 18.35 12.84 -0.98
CA TRP A 408 17.44 13.01 -2.11
C TRP A 408 18.02 12.43 -3.40
N TYR A 409 19.32 12.62 -3.67
CA TYR A 409 19.97 12.00 -4.84
C TYR A 409 19.88 10.47 -4.78
N ALA A 410 20.14 9.86 -3.62
CA ALA A 410 19.99 8.42 -3.46
C ALA A 410 18.53 7.97 -3.70
N PHE A 411 17.56 8.72 -3.21
CA PHE A 411 16.13 8.42 -3.37
C PHE A 411 15.68 8.57 -4.83
N ILE A 412 16.18 9.57 -5.55
CA ILE A 412 15.95 9.73 -7.01
C ILE A 412 16.58 8.59 -7.79
N ILE A 413 17.80 8.18 -7.44
CA ILE A 413 18.47 7.02 -8.09
C ILE A 413 17.64 5.75 -7.88
N PHE A 414 17.11 5.53 -6.68
CA PHE A 414 16.20 4.41 -6.40
C PHE A 414 14.98 4.40 -7.33
N PHE A 415 14.22 5.50 -7.36
CA PHE A 415 13.00 5.58 -8.16
C PHE A 415 13.27 5.58 -9.66
N SER A 416 14.32 6.25 -10.12
CA SER A 416 14.70 6.27 -11.54
C SER A 416 15.15 4.90 -12.03
N THR A 417 16.04 4.22 -11.30
CA THR A 417 16.49 2.85 -11.61
C THR A 417 15.29 1.90 -11.68
N ARG A 418 14.41 1.96 -10.68
CA ARG A 418 13.19 1.14 -10.64
C ARG A 418 12.30 1.40 -11.84
N SER A 419 12.02 2.66 -12.13
CA SER A 419 11.15 3.07 -13.22
C SER A 419 11.69 2.64 -14.60
N VAL A 420 12.97 2.86 -14.84
CA VAL A 420 13.64 2.47 -16.08
C VAL A 420 13.63 0.95 -16.27
N LEU A 421 14.04 0.19 -15.26
CA LEU A 421 14.06 -1.28 -15.34
C LEU A 421 12.67 -1.88 -15.52
N LEU A 422 11.66 -1.34 -14.84
CA LEU A 422 10.26 -1.74 -15.02
C LEU A 422 9.79 -1.45 -16.45
N PHE A 423 10.10 -0.28 -16.99
CA PHE A 423 9.72 0.10 -18.35
C PHE A 423 10.36 -0.82 -19.41
N LEU A 424 11.64 -1.10 -19.26
CA LEU A 424 12.37 -2.02 -20.16
C LEU A 424 11.80 -3.45 -20.10
N SER A 425 11.28 -3.87 -18.93
CA SER A 425 10.70 -5.21 -18.76
C SER A 425 9.39 -5.42 -19.52
N LEU A 426 8.61 -4.38 -19.81
CA LEU A 426 7.27 -4.50 -20.41
C LEU A 426 7.25 -5.29 -21.72
N ARG A 427 8.24 -5.07 -22.60
CA ARG A 427 8.33 -5.79 -23.88
C ARG A 427 8.56 -7.30 -23.67
N GLY A 428 9.45 -7.64 -22.74
CA GLY A 428 9.74 -9.03 -22.37
C GLY A 428 8.50 -9.73 -21.77
N VAL A 429 7.78 -9.04 -20.90
CA VAL A 429 6.55 -9.53 -20.28
C VAL A 429 5.47 -9.83 -21.32
N ARG A 430 5.21 -8.88 -22.23
CA ARG A 430 4.26 -9.09 -23.31
C ARG A 430 4.62 -10.32 -24.16
N LYS A 431 5.91 -10.47 -24.51
CA LYS A 431 6.40 -11.61 -25.26
C LYS A 431 6.23 -12.94 -24.51
N SER A 432 6.47 -12.97 -23.21
CA SER A 432 6.32 -14.18 -22.40
C SER A 432 4.84 -14.64 -22.27
N ILE A 433 3.90 -13.69 -22.26
CA ILE A 433 2.47 -14.00 -22.10
C ILE A 433 1.81 -14.41 -23.42
N PHE A 434 2.07 -13.70 -24.51
CA PHE A 434 1.34 -13.85 -25.78
C PHE A 434 2.17 -14.48 -26.91
N GLY A 435 3.46 -14.78 -26.68
CA GLY A 435 4.37 -15.27 -27.72
C GLY A 435 4.81 -14.18 -28.72
N LEU A 436 5.72 -14.54 -29.63
CA LEU A 436 6.12 -13.66 -30.72
C LEU A 436 5.00 -13.62 -31.78
N LYS A 437 4.19 -12.56 -31.80
CA LYS A 437 3.63 -12.07 -33.08
C LYS A 437 4.31 -10.74 -33.36
N HIS A 438 5.05 -10.73 -34.47
CA HIS A 438 5.59 -9.53 -35.07
C HIS A 438 4.50 -8.49 -35.25
N TYR A 439 4.68 -7.31 -34.65
CA TYR A 439 4.21 -6.08 -35.27
C TYR A 439 5.41 -5.14 -35.33
N VAL A 440 5.81 -4.93 -36.55
CA VAL A 440 6.68 -3.82 -37.00
C VAL A 440 6.03 -2.50 -36.58
#